data_b1c91a6b83c3e614e38dd23e3273d9bf
#
_entry.id   b1c91a6b83c3e614e38dd23e3273d9bf
#
_cell.length_a   1.000
_cell.length_b   1.000
_cell.length_c   1.000
_cell.angle_alpha   90.00
_cell.angle_beta   90.00
_cell.angle_gamma   90.00
#
_symmetry.space_group_name_H-M   'P 1'
#
loop_
_entity.id
_entity.type
_entity.pdbx_description
1 polymer ?
#
loop_
_entity_poly.entity_id
_entity_poly.type
_entity_poly.pdbx_seq_one_letter_code
_entity_poly.pdbx_strand_id
1 'polypeptide(L)'
;PRNHSSAASDVYKRQQVGCVVNCSFCATGKQGFSRNLTLSEIIGQVLIAENSFRSIDNPKEKNITNVVMMGMGEPLLNFDNVVNAMQIMRHHSAYNLSKRKVTLSTSGLIPEINKLSKVTDVSLTISLHAPNDKLRDILVPINKKYPIKDLLKSVKNYVDSFDDKRITTFEYILIDKVNDSLEIANELANLLKNYPCKINLIPFNEFSLSEYSKPSNNRLRAFKEYLVKKGFITTIRSTRGDDIMAACGQLVGEVKDKTKRKERLKRQVKALELNA
;
A
#
# COMPACT_ATOMS: atom_id res chain seq x y z
N PRO A 1 24.61 -12.03 22.09
CA PRO A 1 23.56 -12.57 21.24
C PRO A 1 22.82 -11.40 20.64
N ARG A 2 23.14 -11.08 19.39
CA ARG A 2 22.44 -10.02 18.66
C ARG A 2 21.12 -10.63 18.21
N ASN A 3 20.03 -10.19 18.80
CA ASN A 3 18.72 -10.34 18.20
C ASN A 3 18.73 -9.60 16.87
N HIS A 4 19.06 -10.29 15.79
CA HIS A 4 18.74 -9.85 14.46
C HIS A 4 17.21 -9.84 14.38
N SER A 5 16.63 -8.68 14.65
CA SER A 5 15.19 -8.50 14.54
C SER A 5 14.78 -8.92 13.12
N SER A 6 13.74 -9.74 13.03
CA SER A 6 13.04 -10.16 11.81
C SER A 6 12.63 -9.01 10.87
N ALA A 7 13.09 -7.83 11.16
CA ALA A 7 12.81 -6.53 10.58
C ALA A 7 13.49 -6.27 9.24
N ALA A 8 14.64 -6.92 8.95
CA ALA A 8 15.38 -6.72 7.70
C ALA A 8 14.80 -7.53 6.53
N SER A 9 13.87 -8.43 6.79
CA SER A 9 13.35 -9.41 5.84
C SER A 9 12.15 -8.95 5.00
N ASP A 10 11.48 -7.86 5.36
CA ASP A 10 10.35 -7.32 4.61
C ASP A 10 10.84 -6.28 3.60
N VAL A 11 10.71 -6.58 2.30
CA VAL A 11 11.15 -5.69 1.24
C VAL A 11 9.97 -5.12 0.47
N TYR A 12 9.86 -3.79 0.48
CA TYR A 12 8.86 -3.03 -0.28
C TYR A 12 9.33 -2.84 -1.71
N LYS A 13 8.46 -3.13 -2.67
CA LYS A 13 8.78 -3.04 -4.10
C LYS A 13 8.02 -1.92 -4.77
N ARG A 14 8.73 -1.19 -5.66
CA ARG A 14 8.12 -0.22 -6.57
C ARG A 14 7.56 -0.97 -7.77
N GLN A 15 6.38 -0.56 -8.24
CA GLN A 15 5.73 -1.15 -9.43
C GLN A 15 5.60 -0.16 -10.57
N GLN A 16 5.71 1.12 -10.24
CA GLN A 16 5.62 2.23 -11.19
C GLN A 16 6.66 3.28 -10.84
N VAL A 17 6.95 4.16 -11.77
CA VAL A 17 7.65 5.41 -11.52
C VAL A 17 6.58 6.48 -11.33
N GLY A 18 6.35 6.88 -10.06
CA GLY A 18 5.23 7.71 -9.66
C GLY A 18 3.91 6.94 -9.50
N CYS A 19 2.79 7.64 -9.33
CA CYS A 19 1.47 7.05 -9.15
C CYS A 19 0.37 7.92 -9.73
N VAL A 20 -0.62 7.31 -10.41
CA VAL A 20 -1.75 8.00 -11.01
C VAL A 20 -2.93 8.16 -10.03
N VAL A 21 -2.99 7.36 -8.96
CA VAL A 21 -4.12 7.34 -8.02
C VAL A 21 -4.25 8.66 -7.26
N ASN A 22 -3.13 9.37 -7.05
CA ASN A 22 -3.09 10.70 -6.46
C ASN A 22 -3.72 10.79 -5.07
N CYS A 23 -3.45 9.83 -4.20
CA CYS A 23 -3.85 9.89 -2.80
C CYS A 23 -3.32 11.16 -2.14
N SER A 24 -4.18 11.89 -1.40
CA SER A 24 -3.85 13.22 -0.88
C SER A 24 -2.70 13.23 0.13
N PHE A 25 -2.53 12.13 0.86
CA PHE A 25 -1.50 11.91 1.88
C PHE A 25 -0.20 11.29 1.35
N CYS A 26 -0.04 11.11 0.03
CA CYS A 26 1.07 10.36 -0.53
C CYS A 26 1.97 11.24 -1.42
N ALA A 27 3.25 11.37 -1.07
CA ALA A 27 4.23 12.12 -1.85
C ALA A 27 4.39 11.55 -3.27
N THR A 28 4.38 10.22 -3.43
CA THR A 28 4.40 9.56 -4.75
C THR A 28 3.18 9.93 -5.59
N GLY A 29 2.00 10.08 -4.98
CA GLY A 29 0.80 10.56 -5.66
C GLY A 29 0.94 12.00 -6.14
N LYS A 30 1.52 12.87 -5.31
CA LYS A 30 1.80 14.27 -5.66
C LYS A 30 2.82 14.41 -6.81
N GLN A 31 3.74 13.47 -6.92
CA GLN A 31 4.73 13.42 -7.99
C GLN A 31 4.10 13.14 -9.37
N GLY A 32 2.95 12.46 -9.40
CA GLY A 32 2.30 12.03 -10.63
C GLY A 32 2.88 10.71 -11.17
N PHE A 33 2.40 10.27 -12.34
CA PHE A 33 2.76 9.02 -12.98
C PHE A 33 3.66 9.27 -14.19
N SER A 34 4.73 8.50 -14.33
CA SER A 34 5.61 8.52 -15.49
C SER A 34 5.44 7.25 -16.33
N ARG A 35 5.69 6.06 -15.77
CA ARG A 35 5.57 4.78 -16.48
C ARG A 35 5.42 3.61 -15.52
N ASN A 36 4.99 2.48 -16.08
CA ASN A 36 5.08 1.19 -15.41
C ASN A 36 6.54 0.69 -15.40
N LEU A 37 6.89 -0.05 -14.36
CA LEU A 37 8.13 -0.83 -14.35
C LEU A 37 7.91 -2.13 -15.12
N THR A 38 8.95 -2.58 -15.81
CA THR A 38 8.98 -3.89 -16.46
C THR A 38 9.13 -5.00 -15.42
N LEU A 39 8.84 -6.24 -15.83
CA LEU A 39 9.06 -7.42 -15.01
C LEU A 39 10.50 -7.50 -14.48
N SER A 40 11.49 -7.27 -15.34
CA SER A 40 12.90 -7.28 -14.96
C SER A 40 13.28 -6.21 -13.95
N GLU A 41 12.72 -5.00 -14.06
CA GLU A 41 12.92 -3.93 -13.07
C GLU A 41 12.30 -4.27 -11.70
N ILE A 42 11.13 -4.93 -11.68
CA ILE A 42 10.50 -5.34 -10.42
C ILE A 42 11.32 -6.45 -9.75
N ILE A 43 11.72 -7.48 -10.49
CA ILE A 43 12.55 -8.58 -9.97
C ILE A 43 13.96 -8.11 -9.62
N GLY A 44 14.54 -7.21 -10.41
CA GLY A 44 15.84 -6.61 -10.14
C GLY A 44 15.95 -5.97 -8.76
N GLN A 45 14.87 -5.34 -8.28
CA GLN A 45 14.84 -4.79 -6.92
C GLN A 45 14.94 -5.90 -5.85
N VAL A 46 14.35 -7.07 -6.08
CA VAL A 46 14.45 -8.22 -5.16
C VAL A 46 15.88 -8.75 -5.15
N LEU A 47 16.49 -8.88 -6.35
CA LEU A 47 17.86 -9.35 -6.49
C LEU A 47 18.87 -8.40 -5.82
N ILE A 48 18.73 -7.09 -6.03
CA ILE A 48 19.58 -6.10 -5.39
C ILE A 48 19.45 -6.18 -3.86
N ALA A 49 18.24 -6.26 -3.35
CA ALA A 49 18.01 -6.37 -1.90
C ALA A 49 18.60 -7.68 -1.34
N GLU A 50 18.40 -8.82 -2.01
CA GLU A 50 18.98 -10.11 -1.60
C GLU A 50 20.51 -10.03 -1.52
N ASN A 51 21.15 -9.43 -2.55
CA ASN A 51 22.59 -9.27 -2.57
C ASN A 51 23.10 -8.27 -1.51
N SER A 52 22.33 -7.21 -1.23
CA SER A 52 22.72 -6.20 -0.22
C SER A 52 22.68 -6.72 1.20
N PHE A 53 21.84 -7.72 1.47
CA PHE A 53 21.71 -8.34 2.80
C PHE A 53 22.52 -9.65 2.93
N ARG A 54 23.20 -10.08 1.87
CA ARG A 54 23.94 -11.34 1.87
C ARG A 54 25.08 -11.28 2.88
N SER A 55 25.02 -12.13 3.89
CA SER A 55 26.11 -12.30 4.85
C SER A 55 27.27 -13.06 4.20
N ILE A 56 28.49 -12.58 4.45
CA ILE A 56 29.73 -13.28 4.05
C ILE A 56 29.85 -14.59 4.86
N ASP A 57 29.37 -14.56 6.10
CA ASP A 57 29.51 -15.70 7.03
C ASP A 57 28.49 -16.81 6.76
N ASN A 58 27.35 -16.49 6.14
CA ASN A 58 26.31 -17.48 5.83
C ASN A 58 25.67 -17.23 4.45
N PRO A 59 26.37 -17.56 3.35
CA PRO A 59 25.91 -17.25 1.99
C PRO A 59 24.66 -18.05 1.56
N LYS A 60 24.25 -19.06 2.30
CA LYS A 60 23.04 -19.89 2.03
C LYS A 60 21.80 -19.39 2.77
N GLU A 61 21.95 -18.44 3.67
CA GLU A 61 20.80 -17.88 4.39
C GLU A 61 19.92 -17.03 3.47
N LYS A 62 18.62 -17.27 3.51
CA LYS A 62 17.65 -16.44 2.80
C LYS A 62 17.47 -15.13 3.53
N ASN A 63 17.92 -14.03 2.93
CA ASN A 63 17.84 -12.70 3.52
C ASN A 63 16.45 -12.09 3.35
N ILE A 64 15.77 -12.38 2.24
CA ILE A 64 14.41 -11.92 1.98
C ILE A 64 13.42 -13.03 2.30
N THR A 65 12.59 -12.82 3.31
CA THR A 65 11.56 -13.77 3.72
C THR A 65 10.15 -13.33 3.32
N ASN A 66 9.93 -12.03 3.11
CA ASN A 66 8.64 -11.46 2.71
C ASN A 66 8.84 -10.39 1.64
N VAL A 67 7.94 -10.35 0.67
CA VAL A 67 7.88 -9.28 -0.32
C VAL A 67 6.49 -8.66 -0.31
N VAL A 68 6.45 -7.34 -0.24
CA VAL A 68 5.20 -6.58 -0.30
C VAL A 68 5.24 -5.69 -1.54
N MET A 69 4.26 -5.87 -2.43
CA MET A 69 4.05 -5.00 -3.59
C MET A 69 3.39 -3.70 -3.12
N MET A 70 4.18 -2.89 -2.40
CA MET A 70 3.80 -1.63 -1.79
C MET A 70 5.00 -0.69 -1.87
N GLY A 71 4.76 0.59 -2.03
CA GLY A 71 5.84 1.58 -1.98
C GLY A 71 5.67 2.69 -2.99
N MET A 72 5.82 2.43 -4.27
CA MET A 72 5.62 3.44 -5.32
C MET A 72 4.75 2.88 -6.44
N GLY A 73 3.61 3.54 -6.67
CA GLY A 73 2.63 3.17 -7.69
C GLY A 73 1.49 2.30 -7.16
N GLU A 74 0.51 2.07 -8.03
CA GLU A 74 -0.59 1.13 -7.83
C GLU A 74 -0.28 -0.16 -8.59
N PRO A 75 -0.04 -1.28 -7.89
CA PRO A 75 0.38 -2.53 -8.52
C PRO A 75 -0.58 -3.02 -9.59
N LEU A 76 -1.89 -2.91 -9.34
CA LEU A 76 -2.91 -3.41 -10.26
C LEU A 76 -3.03 -2.60 -11.55
N LEU A 77 -2.43 -1.40 -11.63
CA LEU A 77 -2.28 -0.68 -12.91
C LEU A 77 -1.07 -1.14 -13.73
N ASN A 78 -0.27 -2.05 -13.17
CA ASN A 78 0.82 -2.75 -13.87
C ASN A 78 0.62 -4.26 -13.79
N PHE A 79 -0.60 -4.71 -14.03
CA PHE A 79 -1.12 -6.03 -13.64
C PHE A 79 -0.21 -7.17 -14.11
N ASP A 80 0.07 -7.28 -15.42
CA ASP A 80 0.80 -8.42 -15.99
C ASP A 80 2.23 -8.52 -15.46
N ASN A 81 2.96 -7.40 -15.43
CA ASN A 81 4.33 -7.38 -14.89
C ASN A 81 4.37 -7.74 -13.40
N VAL A 82 3.39 -7.27 -12.62
CA VAL A 82 3.29 -7.53 -11.19
C VAL A 82 2.92 -8.99 -10.92
N VAL A 83 1.94 -9.54 -11.63
CA VAL A 83 1.55 -10.96 -11.50
C VAL A 83 2.71 -11.87 -11.86
N ASN A 84 3.36 -11.64 -13.01
CA ASN A 84 4.52 -12.41 -13.43
C ASN A 84 5.69 -12.30 -12.42
N ALA A 85 5.94 -11.12 -11.87
CA ALA A 85 6.95 -10.95 -10.83
C ALA A 85 6.62 -11.77 -9.56
N MET A 86 5.36 -11.75 -9.11
CA MET A 86 4.93 -12.54 -7.96
C MET A 86 5.05 -14.06 -8.23
N GLN A 87 4.77 -14.51 -9.46
CA GLN A 87 4.97 -15.91 -9.86
C GLN A 87 6.44 -16.31 -9.78
N ILE A 88 7.36 -15.47 -10.28
CA ILE A 88 8.82 -15.72 -10.15
C ILE A 88 9.24 -15.76 -8.68
N MET A 89 8.76 -14.83 -7.86
CA MET A 89 9.08 -14.81 -6.43
C MET A 89 8.62 -16.08 -5.70
N ARG A 90 7.55 -16.70 -6.19
CA ARG A 90 6.99 -17.95 -5.61
C ARG A 90 7.58 -19.21 -6.21
N HIS A 91 8.15 -19.14 -7.41
CA HIS A 91 8.64 -20.31 -8.13
C HIS A 91 9.73 -21.03 -7.34
N HIS A 92 9.64 -22.37 -7.26
CA HIS A 92 10.54 -23.20 -6.46
C HIS A 92 12.01 -23.10 -6.89
N SER A 93 12.27 -22.93 -8.18
CA SER A 93 13.62 -22.76 -8.74
C SER A 93 14.12 -21.30 -8.71
N ALA A 94 13.36 -20.37 -8.14
CA ALA A 94 13.75 -18.97 -7.97
C ALA A 94 13.82 -18.61 -6.48
N TYR A 95 12.96 -17.69 -6.01
CA TYR A 95 13.00 -17.25 -4.59
C TYR A 95 12.26 -18.20 -3.65
N ASN A 96 11.37 -19.05 -4.14
CA ASN A 96 10.61 -20.04 -3.37
C ASN A 96 9.89 -19.43 -2.16
N LEU A 97 9.25 -18.27 -2.34
CA LEU A 97 8.44 -17.64 -1.32
C LEU A 97 7.05 -18.28 -1.29
N SER A 98 6.53 -18.58 -0.12
CA SER A 98 5.16 -19.08 0.00
C SER A 98 4.14 -17.97 -0.35
N LYS A 99 2.92 -18.36 -0.71
CA LYS A 99 1.83 -17.44 -1.02
C LYS A 99 1.52 -16.42 0.09
N ARG A 100 1.80 -16.79 1.35
CA ARG A 100 1.62 -15.90 2.52
C ARG A 100 2.77 -14.92 2.73
N LYS A 101 3.89 -15.13 2.03
CA LYS A 101 5.10 -14.30 2.10
C LYS A 101 5.19 -13.29 0.95
N VAL A 102 4.28 -13.39 -0.01
CA VAL A 102 4.11 -12.41 -1.07
C VAL A 102 2.77 -11.71 -0.88
N THR A 103 2.80 -10.40 -0.71
CA THR A 103 1.61 -9.58 -0.45
C THR A 103 1.43 -8.57 -1.57
N LEU A 104 0.23 -8.50 -2.13
CA LEU A 104 -0.18 -7.43 -3.03
C LEU A 104 -1.01 -6.42 -2.25
N SER A 105 -0.60 -5.14 -2.29
CA SER A 105 -1.35 -4.03 -1.71
C SER A 105 -1.96 -3.18 -2.82
N THR A 106 -3.22 -2.84 -2.69
CA THR A 106 -3.93 -2.02 -3.68
C THR A 106 -4.82 -0.97 -3.04
N SER A 107 -4.99 0.15 -3.71
CA SER A 107 -5.97 1.17 -3.35
C SER A 107 -7.41 0.82 -3.78
N GLY A 108 -7.62 -0.31 -4.49
CA GLY A 108 -8.95 -0.84 -4.74
C GLY A 108 -9.43 -0.75 -6.18
N LEU A 109 -8.62 -1.22 -7.14
CA LEU A 109 -9.06 -1.39 -8.52
C LEU A 109 -9.91 -2.65 -8.66
N ILE A 110 -11.22 -2.51 -8.53
CA ILE A 110 -12.17 -3.65 -8.48
C ILE A 110 -12.05 -4.61 -9.66
N PRO A 111 -12.01 -4.16 -10.94
CA PRO A 111 -11.91 -5.09 -12.07
C PRO A 111 -10.65 -5.96 -11.99
N GLU A 112 -9.53 -5.38 -11.56
CA GLU A 112 -8.25 -6.06 -11.46
C GLU A 112 -8.20 -6.99 -10.23
N ILE A 113 -8.83 -6.63 -9.10
CA ILE A 113 -9.01 -7.53 -7.95
C ILE A 113 -9.79 -8.78 -8.36
N ASN A 114 -10.86 -8.61 -9.15
CA ASN A 114 -11.68 -9.72 -9.64
C ASN A 114 -10.92 -10.63 -10.63
N LYS A 115 -9.96 -10.08 -11.40
CA LYS A 115 -9.05 -10.88 -12.25
C LYS A 115 -7.99 -11.60 -11.42
N LEU A 116 -7.53 -10.98 -10.34
CA LEU A 116 -6.42 -11.47 -9.54
C LEU A 116 -6.68 -12.86 -8.96
N SER A 117 -7.90 -13.14 -8.48
CA SER A 117 -8.28 -14.44 -7.92
C SER A 117 -8.15 -15.61 -8.91
N LYS A 118 -8.16 -15.32 -10.22
CA LYS A 118 -8.03 -16.33 -11.28
C LYS A 118 -6.59 -16.68 -11.62
N VAL A 119 -5.63 -15.85 -11.23
CA VAL A 119 -4.22 -15.97 -11.67
C VAL A 119 -3.23 -16.12 -10.52
N THR A 120 -3.62 -15.77 -9.30
CA THR A 120 -2.75 -15.90 -8.12
C THR A 120 -3.54 -15.95 -6.83
N ASP A 121 -2.95 -16.60 -5.81
CA ASP A 121 -3.52 -16.76 -4.47
C ASP A 121 -2.62 -16.12 -3.39
N VAL A 122 -1.95 -15.02 -3.70
CA VAL A 122 -1.10 -14.27 -2.75
C VAL A 122 -1.93 -13.56 -1.67
N SER A 123 -1.29 -13.09 -0.60
CA SER A 123 -1.95 -12.28 0.41
C SER A 123 -2.40 -10.94 -0.19
N LEU A 124 -3.65 -10.54 0.09
CA LEU A 124 -4.22 -9.27 -0.37
C LEU A 124 -4.29 -8.27 0.77
N THR A 125 -3.84 -7.05 0.51
CA THR A 125 -3.93 -5.92 1.42
C THR A 125 -4.64 -4.76 0.73
N ILE A 126 -5.53 -4.10 1.44
CA ILE A 126 -6.32 -2.97 0.92
C ILE A 126 -5.94 -1.68 1.62
N SER A 127 -5.52 -0.70 0.88
CA SER A 127 -5.33 0.67 1.33
C SER A 127 -6.70 1.34 1.49
N LEU A 128 -7.34 1.16 2.67
CA LEU A 128 -8.69 1.63 2.95
C LEU A 128 -8.71 3.11 3.36
N HIS A 129 -7.98 3.46 4.41
CA HIS A 129 -7.68 4.80 4.92
C HIS A 129 -8.84 5.66 5.39
N ALA A 130 -10.09 5.24 5.17
CA ALA A 130 -11.29 5.92 5.66
C ALA A 130 -12.43 4.91 5.90
N PRO A 131 -13.37 5.17 6.83
CA PRO A 131 -14.48 4.28 7.11
C PRO A 131 -15.72 4.55 6.25
N ASN A 132 -15.76 5.67 5.52
CA ASN A 132 -16.88 6.10 4.68
C ASN A 132 -16.40 6.71 3.36
N ASP A 133 -17.29 6.73 2.35
CA ASP A 133 -16.94 7.19 1.00
C ASP A 133 -16.62 8.68 0.97
N LYS A 134 -17.32 9.51 1.77
CA LYS A 134 -17.09 10.96 1.81
C LYS A 134 -15.63 11.30 2.15
N LEU A 135 -15.09 10.66 3.17
CA LEU A 135 -13.71 10.85 3.58
C LEU A 135 -12.74 10.15 2.62
N ARG A 136 -13.10 8.94 2.15
CA ARG A 136 -12.25 8.19 1.23
C ARG A 136 -12.09 8.86 -0.13
N ASP A 137 -13.11 9.55 -0.62
CA ASP A 137 -13.05 10.31 -1.88
C ASP A 137 -11.99 11.42 -1.83
N ILE A 138 -11.75 11.97 -0.65
CA ILE A 138 -10.73 13.00 -0.40
C ILE A 138 -9.34 12.35 -0.28
N LEU A 139 -9.22 11.30 0.54
CA LEU A 139 -7.94 10.69 0.85
C LEU A 139 -7.43 9.77 -0.28
N VAL A 140 -8.33 9.02 -0.92
CA VAL A 140 -8.05 8.01 -1.94
C VAL A 140 -8.99 8.20 -3.14
N PRO A 141 -8.72 9.14 -4.06
CA PRO A 141 -9.67 9.60 -5.07
C PRO A 141 -10.24 8.53 -6.01
N ILE A 142 -9.59 7.38 -6.14
CA ILE A 142 -10.12 6.26 -6.92
C ILE A 142 -11.42 5.70 -6.33
N ASN A 143 -11.73 6.02 -5.07
CA ASN A 143 -12.99 5.66 -4.43
C ASN A 143 -14.22 6.21 -5.17
N LYS A 144 -14.12 7.38 -5.78
CA LYS A 144 -15.19 7.96 -6.61
C LYS A 144 -15.63 7.01 -7.73
N LYS A 145 -14.71 6.19 -8.24
CA LYS A 145 -15.00 5.17 -9.26
C LYS A 145 -15.37 3.82 -8.65
N TYR A 146 -14.78 3.49 -7.50
CA TYR A 146 -14.94 2.21 -6.82
C TYR A 146 -15.26 2.44 -5.34
N PRO A 147 -16.56 2.63 -4.98
CA PRO A 147 -17.00 2.91 -3.61
C PRO A 147 -16.65 1.77 -2.66
N ILE A 148 -16.56 2.08 -1.36
CA ILE A 148 -16.18 1.13 -0.30
C ILE A 148 -17.03 -0.13 -0.33
N LYS A 149 -18.34 -0.01 -0.50
CA LYS A 149 -19.26 -1.16 -0.52
C LYS A 149 -18.88 -2.17 -1.61
N ASP A 150 -18.61 -1.69 -2.81
CA ASP A 150 -18.25 -2.55 -3.95
C ASP A 150 -16.84 -3.10 -3.81
N LEU A 151 -15.92 -2.30 -3.27
CA LEU A 151 -14.56 -2.74 -2.93
C LEU A 151 -14.59 -3.89 -1.92
N LEU A 152 -15.32 -3.77 -0.81
CA LEU A 152 -15.42 -4.80 0.20
C LEU A 152 -16.06 -6.08 -0.34
N LYS A 153 -17.07 -5.96 -1.22
CA LYS A 153 -17.64 -7.10 -1.94
C LYS A 153 -16.60 -7.81 -2.80
N SER A 154 -15.82 -7.07 -3.57
CA SER A 154 -14.75 -7.62 -4.41
C SER A 154 -13.65 -8.31 -3.58
N VAL A 155 -13.26 -7.71 -2.45
CA VAL A 155 -12.30 -8.29 -1.51
C VAL A 155 -12.84 -9.59 -0.90
N LYS A 156 -14.10 -9.60 -0.50
CA LYS A 156 -14.75 -10.82 0.00
C LYS A 156 -14.75 -11.93 -1.05
N ASN A 157 -15.11 -11.61 -2.29
CA ASN A 157 -15.08 -12.58 -3.40
C ASN A 157 -13.66 -13.13 -3.64
N TYR A 158 -12.64 -12.27 -3.52
CA TYR A 158 -11.24 -12.72 -3.62
C TYR A 158 -10.88 -13.72 -2.50
N VAL A 159 -11.26 -13.43 -1.26
CA VAL A 159 -10.98 -14.32 -0.12
C VAL A 159 -11.75 -15.64 -0.25
N ASP A 160 -13.04 -15.57 -0.59
CA ASP A 160 -13.94 -16.73 -0.69
C ASP A 160 -13.59 -17.63 -1.90
N SER A 161 -12.80 -17.15 -2.87
CA SER A 161 -12.37 -17.97 -4.02
C SER A 161 -11.29 -19.02 -3.67
N PHE A 162 -10.86 -19.08 -2.41
CA PHE A 162 -9.82 -20.02 -1.95
C PHE A 162 -10.29 -20.79 -0.73
N ASP A 163 -9.98 -22.09 -0.67
CA ASP A 163 -10.37 -23.00 0.41
C ASP A 163 -9.59 -22.78 1.71
N ASP A 164 -8.53 -22.00 1.70
CA ASP A 164 -7.75 -21.69 2.91
C ASP A 164 -8.42 -20.53 3.69
N LYS A 165 -8.41 -20.63 5.03
CA LYS A 165 -8.98 -19.60 5.92
C LYS A 165 -8.07 -18.35 5.96
N ARG A 166 -7.98 -17.65 4.81
CA ARG A 166 -7.20 -16.43 4.70
C ARG A 166 -8.02 -15.23 5.16
N ILE A 167 -7.31 -14.21 5.62
CA ILE A 167 -7.89 -12.93 6.00
C ILE A 167 -7.18 -11.81 5.25
N THR A 168 -7.93 -10.76 4.92
CA THR A 168 -7.38 -9.55 4.31
C THR A 168 -6.79 -8.63 5.38
N THR A 169 -5.72 -7.92 5.04
CA THR A 169 -5.24 -6.81 5.86
C THR A 169 -5.78 -5.50 5.30
N PHE A 170 -6.35 -4.65 6.15
CA PHE A 170 -6.70 -3.28 5.80
C PHE A 170 -5.64 -2.32 6.37
N GLU A 171 -4.97 -1.62 5.48
CA GLU A 171 -4.08 -0.52 5.83
C GLU A 171 -4.90 0.73 6.09
N TYR A 172 -4.65 1.38 7.21
CA TYR A 172 -5.34 2.57 7.62
C TYR A 172 -4.34 3.62 8.10
N ILE A 173 -4.12 4.65 7.28
CA ILE A 173 -3.27 5.77 7.65
C ILE A 173 -4.01 6.63 8.66
N LEU A 174 -3.34 6.99 9.76
CA LEU A 174 -3.88 7.89 10.77
C LEU A 174 -3.28 9.29 10.60
N ILE A 175 -4.15 10.27 10.39
CA ILE A 175 -3.84 11.67 10.13
C ILE A 175 -4.50 12.50 11.23
N ASP A 176 -3.71 13.38 11.88
CA ASP A 176 -4.19 14.22 12.98
C ASP A 176 -5.42 15.03 12.57
N LYS A 177 -6.46 15.01 13.41
CA LYS A 177 -7.74 15.74 13.22
C LYS A 177 -8.49 15.47 11.92
N VAL A 178 -8.10 14.44 11.15
CA VAL A 178 -8.76 14.07 9.89
C VAL A 178 -9.52 12.77 10.05
N ASN A 179 -8.85 11.70 10.50
CA ASN A 179 -9.44 10.37 10.57
C ASN A 179 -9.01 9.58 11.82
N ASP A 180 -8.55 10.25 12.86
CA ASP A 180 -7.95 9.69 14.06
C ASP A 180 -8.83 9.78 15.33
N SER A 181 -10.11 10.19 15.20
CA SER A 181 -11.03 10.26 16.34
C SER A 181 -11.63 8.90 16.70
N LEU A 182 -12.18 8.77 17.93
CA LEU A 182 -12.83 7.53 18.38
C LEU A 182 -14.17 7.28 17.67
N GLU A 183 -14.85 8.33 17.21
CA GLU A 183 -16.05 8.24 16.38
C GLU A 183 -15.70 7.57 15.03
N ILE A 184 -14.63 7.99 14.41
CA ILE A 184 -14.09 7.39 13.17
C ILE A 184 -13.63 5.94 13.42
N ALA A 185 -13.03 5.65 14.58
CA ALA A 185 -12.69 4.27 14.94
C ALA A 185 -13.94 3.39 15.08
N ASN A 186 -15.04 3.94 15.62
CA ASN A 186 -16.31 3.23 15.73
C ASN A 186 -16.94 2.99 14.34
N GLU A 187 -16.92 3.99 13.45
CA GLU A 187 -17.38 3.81 12.06
C GLU A 187 -16.57 2.70 11.36
N LEU A 188 -15.24 2.71 11.49
CA LEU A 188 -14.36 1.69 10.91
C LEU A 188 -14.69 0.29 11.46
N ALA A 189 -14.89 0.17 12.78
CA ALA A 189 -15.27 -1.08 13.40
C ALA A 189 -16.63 -1.58 12.88
N ASN A 190 -17.61 -0.70 12.74
CA ASN A 190 -18.93 -1.05 12.20
C ASN A 190 -18.87 -1.46 10.72
N LEU A 191 -18.04 -0.77 9.91
CA LEU A 191 -17.83 -1.10 8.50
C LEU A 191 -17.26 -2.52 8.34
N LEU A 192 -16.27 -2.88 9.16
CA LEU A 192 -15.50 -4.12 8.99
C LEU A 192 -16.00 -5.30 9.85
N LYS A 193 -17.03 -5.14 10.70
CA LYS A 193 -17.49 -6.17 11.65
C LYS A 193 -17.82 -7.54 11.03
N ASN A 194 -18.23 -7.56 9.77
CA ASN A 194 -18.61 -8.79 9.06
C ASN A 194 -17.50 -9.31 8.12
N TYR A 195 -16.29 -8.73 8.19
CA TYR A 195 -15.16 -9.10 7.36
C TYR A 195 -14.02 -9.64 8.23
N PRO A 196 -13.66 -10.94 8.09
CA PRO A 196 -12.47 -11.48 8.74
C PRO A 196 -11.23 -10.76 8.26
N CYS A 197 -10.66 -9.91 9.10
CA CYS A 197 -9.54 -9.04 8.68
C CYS A 197 -8.59 -8.70 9.81
N LYS A 198 -7.42 -8.20 9.43
CA LYS A 198 -6.49 -7.46 10.29
C LYS A 198 -6.51 -5.99 9.90
N ILE A 199 -6.31 -5.11 10.87
CA ILE A 199 -6.17 -3.68 10.64
C ILE A 199 -4.72 -3.29 10.97
N ASN A 200 -4.05 -2.67 10.01
CA ASN A 200 -2.70 -2.17 10.20
C ASN A 200 -2.72 -0.64 10.18
N LEU A 201 -2.54 -0.04 11.34
CA LEU A 201 -2.54 1.41 11.50
C LEU A 201 -1.17 1.96 11.10
N ILE A 202 -1.15 2.93 10.22
CA ILE A 202 0.06 3.60 9.75
C ILE A 202 0.02 5.03 10.25
N PRO A 203 0.86 5.45 11.21
CA PRO A 203 0.99 6.86 11.52
C PRO A 203 1.40 7.62 10.26
N PHE A 204 0.77 8.77 10.01
CA PHE A 204 1.13 9.59 8.85
C PHE A 204 2.60 9.97 8.90
N ASN A 205 3.30 9.84 7.79
CA ASN A 205 4.69 10.25 7.63
C ASN A 205 4.72 11.59 6.90
N GLU A 206 5.13 12.63 7.59
CA GLU A 206 5.15 14.00 7.08
C GLU A 206 6.14 14.17 5.93
N PHE A 207 5.80 15.03 4.98
CA PHE A 207 6.67 15.43 3.88
C PHE A 207 6.38 16.88 3.47
N SER A 208 7.35 17.55 2.87
CA SER A 208 7.37 19.00 2.65
C SER A 208 6.18 19.59 1.87
N LEU A 209 5.46 18.78 1.09
CA LEU A 209 4.30 19.21 0.29
C LEU A 209 2.95 18.79 0.91
N SER A 210 2.94 18.30 2.15
CA SER A 210 1.73 17.86 2.83
C SER A 210 1.23 18.92 3.81
N GLU A 211 -0.09 19.13 3.81
CA GLU A 211 -0.79 19.94 4.82
C GLU A 211 -1.23 19.09 6.02
N TYR A 212 -1.02 17.77 5.98
CA TYR A 212 -1.38 16.84 7.03
C TYR A 212 -0.27 16.70 8.07
N SER A 213 -0.68 16.35 9.30
CA SER A 213 0.21 16.13 10.42
C SER A 213 0.03 14.73 11.02
N LYS A 214 1.09 14.25 11.66
CA LYS A 214 1.08 12.98 12.39
C LYS A 214 0.27 13.11 13.67
N PRO A 215 -0.64 12.16 13.99
CA PRO A 215 -1.35 12.18 15.26
C PRO A 215 -0.43 11.89 16.43
N SER A 216 -0.81 12.37 17.61
CA SER A 216 -0.08 12.09 18.85
C SER A 216 -0.07 10.59 19.17
N ASN A 217 0.95 10.14 19.90
CA ASN A 217 1.06 8.74 20.32
C ASN A 217 -0.14 8.30 21.19
N ASN A 218 -0.72 9.20 21.97
CA ASN A 218 -1.89 8.91 22.78
C ASN A 218 -3.12 8.65 21.89
N ARG A 219 -3.33 9.44 20.83
CA ARG A 219 -4.41 9.21 19.86
C ARG A 219 -4.24 7.91 19.11
N LEU A 220 -3.01 7.61 18.65
CA LEU A 220 -2.67 6.35 18.02
C LEU A 220 -3.00 5.13 18.90
N ARG A 221 -2.64 5.20 20.19
CA ARG A 221 -2.93 4.14 21.17
C ARG A 221 -4.42 4.01 21.42
N ALA A 222 -5.10 5.11 21.68
CA ALA A 222 -6.55 5.11 21.94
C ALA A 222 -7.33 4.53 20.75
N PHE A 223 -7.00 4.90 19.51
CA PHE A 223 -7.61 4.36 18.28
C PHE A 223 -7.37 2.85 18.18
N LYS A 224 -6.14 2.39 18.39
CA LYS A 224 -5.80 0.96 18.39
C LYS A 224 -6.57 0.20 19.46
N GLU A 225 -6.56 0.67 20.69
CA GLU A 225 -7.21 0.03 21.84
C GLU A 225 -8.72 -0.08 21.63
N TYR A 226 -9.33 0.94 21.01
CA TYR A 226 -10.73 0.91 20.64
C TYR A 226 -11.04 -0.23 19.67
N LEU A 227 -10.28 -0.37 18.60
CA LEU A 227 -10.45 -1.45 17.61
C LEU A 227 -10.18 -2.84 18.23
N VAL A 228 -9.19 -2.96 19.10
CA VAL A 228 -8.91 -4.22 19.82
C VAL A 228 -10.08 -4.58 20.73
N LYS A 229 -10.66 -3.62 21.49
CA LYS A 229 -11.88 -3.85 22.28
C LYS A 229 -13.08 -4.28 21.44
N LYS A 230 -13.14 -3.88 20.17
CA LYS A 230 -14.16 -4.34 19.20
C LYS A 230 -13.84 -5.71 18.58
N GLY A 231 -12.75 -6.37 18.99
CA GLY A 231 -12.38 -7.72 18.52
C GLY A 231 -11.47 -7.77 17.30
N PHE A 232 -10.95 -6.64 16.82
CA PHE A 232 -10.06 -6.64 15.67
C PHE A 232 -8.59 -6.90 16.03
N ILE A 233 -7.92 -7.73 15.25
CA ILE A 233 -6.45 -7.84 15.29
C ILE A 233 -5.89 -6.54 14.70
N THR A 234 -5.36 -5.68 15.57
CA THR A 234 -4.90 -4.34 15.18
C THR A 234 -3.43 -4.14 15.56
N THR A 235 -2.62 -3.75 14.58
CA THR A 235 -1.21 -3.42 14.75
C THR A 235 -0.95 -1.96 14.42
N ILE A 236 0.04 -1.35 15.06
CA ILE A 236 0.59 -0.06 14.64
C ILE A 236 1.91 -0.38 13.96
N ARG A 237 2.05 0.09 12.72
CA ARG A 237 3.28 -0.08 11.96
C ARG A 237 4.35 0.87 12.50
N SER A 238 5.49 0.31 12.87
CA SER A 238 6.67 1.13 13.15
C SER A 238 7.17 1.75 11.85
N THR A 239 7.38 3.04 11.86
CA THR A 239 8.00 3.75 10.74
C THR A 239 9.45 3.28 10.60
N ARG A 240 9.86 2.99 9.37
CA ARG A 240 11.24 2.61 9.03
C ARG A 240 11.70 3.46 7.88
N GLY A 241 12.94 3.97 7.95
CA GLY A 241 13.50 4.82 6.93
C GLY A 241 12.98 6.26 6.98
N ASP A 242 12.51 6.74 8.14
CA ASP A 242 12.13 8.15 8.34
C ASP A 242 13.32 9.09 8.12
N ASP A 243 14.49 8.64 8.55
CA ASP A 243 15.76 9.34 8.43
C ASP A 243 16.20 9.57 6.97
N ILE A 244 15.74 8.71 6.05
CA ILE A 244 16.07 8.80 4.61
C ILE A 244 14.83 9.03 3.73
N MET A 245 13.70 9.51 4.29
CA MET A 245 12.44 9.74 3.59
C MET A 245 11.95 8.52 2.77
N ALA A 246 12.25 7.31 3.24
CA ALA A 246 11.90 6.06 2.57
C ALA A 246 10.69 5.34 3.21
N ALA A 247 10.01 5.99 4.15
CA ALA A 247 8.80 5.44 4.77
C ALA A 247 7.63 5.40 3.77
N CYS A 248 6.60 4.63 4.15
CA CYS A 248 5.40 4.50 3.33
C CYS A 248 4.75 5.87 3.07
N GLY A 249 4.48 6.18 1.80
CA GLY A 249 3.93 7.47 1.37
C GLY A 249 4.96 8.59 1.15
N GLN A 250 6.22 8.43 1.57
CA GLN A 250 7.27 9.44 1.41
C GLN A 250 8.13 9.23 0.15
N LEU A 251 8.06 8.06 -0.49
CA LEU A 251 8.92 7.74 -1.62
C LEU A 251 8.70 8.71 -2.79
N VAL A 252 9.70 9.52 -3.03
CA VAL A 252 9.80 10.44 -4.18
C VAL A 252 11.06 10.05 -4.95
N GLY A 253 10.98 9.99 -6.28
CA GLY A 253 12.15 9.80 -7.13
C GLY A 253 12.41 11.07 -7.93
N GLU A 254 13.61 11.27 -8.45
CA GLU A 254 13.84 12.23 -9.52
C GLU A 254 13.13 11.78 -10.79
N VAL A 255 11.87 12.22 -10.95
CA VAL A 255 11.08 11.91 -12.13
C VAL A 255 10.97 13.15 -13.00
N LYS A 256 11.60 13.10 -14.17
CA LYS A 256 11.22 14.02 -15.26
C LYS A 256 9.83 13.63 -15.72
N ASP A 257 8.84 14.50 -15.45
CA ASP A 257 7.46 14.29 -15.92
C ASP A 257 7.43 14.27 -17.44
N LYS A 258 7.54 13.04 -18.00
CA LYS A 258 7.45 12.82 -19.46
C LYS A 258 6.06 13.08 -20.01
N THR A 259 5.03 13.10 -19.15
CA THR A 259 3.64 13.31 -19.56
C THR A 259 3.26 14.78 -19.69
N LYS A 260 4.13 15.69 -19.23
CA LYS A 260 3.89 17.15 -19.19
C LYS A 260 2.55 17.52 -18.54
N ARG A 261 2.06 16.69 -17.61
CA ARG A 261 0.74 16.85 -16.98
C ARG A 261 0.63 18.14 -16.20
N LYS A 262 1.70 18.56 -15.50
CA LYS A 262 1.76 19.87 -14.82
C LYS A 262 1.61 21.01 -15.80
N GLU A 263 2.23 20.94 -16.97
CA GLU A 263 2.11 21.96 -18.01
C GLU A 263 0.70 21.98 -18.63
N ARG A 264 0.11 20.79 -18.86
CA ARG A 264 -1.27 20.68 -19.34
C ARG A 264 -2.28 21.26 -18.34
N LEU A 265 -2.14 20.96 -17.05
CA LEU A 265 -2.98 21.51 -16.00
C LEU A 265 -2.85 23.04 -15.93
N LYS A 266 -1.63 23.58 -15.95
CA LYS A 266 -1.38 25.03 -15.98
C LYS A 266 -2.02 25.70 -17.21
N ARG A 267 -1.95 25.06 -18.39
CA ARG A 267 -2.59 25.56 -19.61
C ARG A 267 -4.11 25.54 -19.50
N GLN A 268 -4.70 24.50 -18.90
CA GLN A 268 -6.15 24.40 -18.68
C GLN A 268 -6.64 25.48 -17.69
N VAL A 269 -5.93 25.67 -16.57
CA VAL A 269 -6.26 26.73 -15.60
C VAL A 269 -6.16 28.11 -16.25
N LYS A 270 -5.09 28.39 -16.98
CA LYS A 270 -4.88 29.66 -17.68
C LYS A 270 -5.93 29.90 -18.78
N ALA A 271 -6.39 28.84 -19.45
CA ALA A 271 -7.47 28.95 -20.44
C ALA A 271 -8.84 29.25 -19.81
N LEU A 272 -9.07 28.75 -18.60
CA LEU A 272 -10.29 29.05 -17.83
C LEU A 272 -10.28 30.49 -17.28
N GLU A 273 -9.11 30.99 -16.87
CA GLU A 273 -8.92 32.37 -16.39
C GLU A 273 -9.03 33.41 -17.52
N LEU A 274 -8.75 33.02 -18.77
CA LEU A 274 -8.90 33.92 -19.94
C LEU A 274 -10.31 33.95 -20.52
N ASN A 275 -11.18 33.02 -20.13
CA ASN A 275 -12.57 32.91 -20.57
C ASN A 275 -13.57 33.29 -19.47
N ALA A 276 -13.10 33.81 -18.33
CA ALA A 276 -13.88 34.37 -17.23
C ALA A 276 -13.74 35.91 -17.18
#